data_ce76b1dcfad29f3530259f0302adc6b1
#
_entry.id   ce76b1dcfad29f3530259f0302adc6b1
#
_cell.length_a   1.000
_cell.length_b   1.000
_cell.length_c   1.000
_cell.angle_alpha   90.00
_cell.angle_beta   90.00
_cell.angle_gamma   90.00
#
_symmetry.space_group_name_H-M   'P 1'
#
loop_
_entity.id
_entity.type
_entity.pdbx_description
1 polymer ?
#
loop_
_entity_poly.entity_id
_entity_poly.type
_entity_poly.pdbx_seq_one_letter_code
_entity_poly.pdbx_strand_id
1 'polypeptide(L)'
;MFEKLKYRLSKFIGYSSDEVIKKALDAHLFDELRLRLTDHCLHSSEKGITDKEYFAGSKVVVSLTTYGKRLYEVYLSIESIMEQTMRPNKIVLWLSDELKGKPLPMTLQGQMKRGLEIRYCKDIRSYTKLIYSLKAFPDDFIITIDDDIIYHFDLVENLVNSYLNDPAHVYCNRMRKVKLSSDQALLPYQNWNLVISDDDASFYNFLTGVGGVLYFPHCFTSEVFNEKMFMSLCPYGDDIWFYAMLVLNGVKCKGIPQGLHKGFYYDNENAQDIGLVNNNVWGNRNDVQLKAVFDHYDLYKALIEEKN
;
A
#
# COMPACT_ATOMS: atom_id res chain seq x y z
N MET A 1 -26.93 -0.23 -34.09
CA MET A 1 -27.59 0.53 -33.00
C MET A 1 -26.70 0.71 -31.79
N PHE A 2 -26.07 -0.33 -31.29
CA PHE A 2 -25.19 -0.34 -30.10
C PHE A 2 -23.96 0.57 -30.28
N GLU A 3 -23.25 0.51 -31.42
CA GLU A 3 -22.07 1.35 -31.70
C GLU A 3 -22.40 2.87 -31.80
N LYS A 4 -23.55 3.23 -32.31
CA LYS A 4 -24.01 4.64 -32.31
C LYS A 4 -24.35 5.15 -30.91
N LEU A 5 -24.81 4.27 -30.01
CA LEU A 5 -25.09 4.60 -28.61
C LEU A 5 -23.79 4.79 -27.85
N LYS A 6 -22.81 3.90 -28.04
CA LYS A 6 -21.46 4.01 -27.48
C LYS A 6 -20.78 5.31 -27.89
N TYR A 7 -20.79 5.64 -29.17
CA TYR A 7 -20.21 6.88 -29.69
C TYR A 7 -20.88 8.15 -29.11
N ARG A 8 -22.22 8.14 -28.92
CA ARG A 8 -22.92 9.26 -28.29
C ARG A 8 -22.60 9.40 -26.81
N LEU A 9 -22.51 8.28 -26.07
CA LEU A 9 -22.13 8.26 -24.66
C LEU A 9 -20.68 8.73 -24.47
N SER A 10 -19.74 8.27 -25.32
CA SER A 10 -18.33 8.69 -25.23
C SER A 10 -18.13 10.19 -25.47
N LYS A 11 -18.90 10.77 -26.40
CA LYS A 11 -18.88 12.23 -26.66
C LYS A 11 -19.43 13.05 -25.48
N PHE A 12 -20.37 12.49 -24.73
CA PHE A 12 -20.97 13.16 -23.57
C PHE A 12 -20.07 13.13 -22.33
N ILE A 13 -19.21 12.09 -22.20
CA ILE A 13 -18.40 11.85 -21.00
C ILE A 13 -16.90 12.16 -21.23
N GLY A 14 -16.51 12.50 -22.49
CA GLY A 14 -15.10 12.81 -22.83
C GLY A 14 -14.16 11.59 -22.88
N TYR A 15 -14.70 10.35 -22.86
CA TYR A 15 -13.95 9.11 -22.98
C TYR A 15 -14.11 8.44 -24.35
N SER A 16 -13.07 7.72 -24.80
CA SER A 16 -13.19 6.84 -25.96
C SER A 16 -14.15 5.68 -25.68
N SER A 17 -14.70 5.05 -26.72
CA SER A 17 -15.58 3.87 -26.56
C SER A 17 -14.91 2.71 -25.83
N ASP A 18 -13.60 2.54 -26.06
CA ASP A 18 -12.80 1.48 -25.41
C ASP A 18 -12.58 1.75 -23.92
N GLU A 19 -12.38 3.02 -23.54
CA GLU A 19 -12.29 3.42 -22.14
C GLU A 19 -13.59 3.21 -21.37
N VAL A 20 -14.74 3.50 -22.02
CA VAL A 20 -16.06 3.24 -21.42
C VAL A 20 -16.31 1.76 -21.22
N ILE A 21 -15.94 0.93 -22.22
CA ILE A 21 -16.06 -0.54 -22.10
C ILE A 21 -15.15 -1.07 -21.00
N LYS A 22 -13.90 -0.61 -20.97
CA LYS A 22 -12.95 -1.02 -19.95
C LYS A 22 -13.45 -0.69 -18.55
N LYS A 23 -13.90 0.54 -18.30
CA LYS A 23 -14.47 0.95 -17.01
C LYS A 23 -15.69 0.13 -16.61
N ALA A 24 -16.59 -0.16 -17.56
CA ALA A 24 -17.76 -0.99 -17.29
C ALA A 24 -17.37 -2.44 -16.94
N LEU A 25 -16.33 -2.98 -17.60
CA LEU A 25 -15.81 -4.32 -17.31
C LEU A 25 -15.11 -4.34 -15.96
N ASP A 26 -14.27 -3.33 -15.66
CA ASP A 26 -13.57 -3.23 -14.39
C ASP A 26 -14.57 -3.11 -13.23
N ALA A 27 -15.63 -2.30 -13.37
CA ALA A 27 -16.70 -2.18 -12.40
C ALA A 27 -17.46 -3.51 -12.19
N HIS A 28 -17.77 -4.23 -13.27
CA HIS A 28 -18.44 -5.53 -13.17
C HIS A 28 -17.57 -6.57 -12.46
N LEU A 29 -16.26 -6.64 -12.80
CA LEU A 29 -15.31 -7.53 -12.13
C LEU A 29 -15.16 -7.19 -10.64
N PHE A 30 -15.18 -5.91 -10.29
CA PHE A 30 -15.15 -5.47 -8.91
C PHE A 30 -16.42 -5.93 -8.15
N ASP A 31 -17.60 -5.76 -8.73
CA ASP A 31 -18.85 -6.19 -8.12
C ASP A 31 -18.88 -7.70 -7.88
N GLU A 32 -18.43 -8.51 -8.85
CA GLU A 32 -18.31 -9.96 -8.71
C GLU A 32 -17.33 -10.36 -7.60
N LEU A 33 -16.16 -9.74 -7.56
CA LEU A 33 -15.18 -9.97 -6.49
C LEU A 33 -15.72 -9.57 -5.13
N ARG A 34 -16.39 -8.42 -5.05
CA ARG A 34 -17.01 -7.94 -3.82
C ARG A 34 -18.06 -8.93 -3.29
N LEU A 35 -18.94 -9.42 -4.16
CA LEU A 35 -19.96 -10.40 -3.80
C LEU A 35 -19.32 -11.69 -3.28
N ARG A 36 -18.33 -12.23 -3.99
CA ARG A 36 -17.60 -13.44 -3.62
C ARG A 36 -16.88 -13.29 -2.29
N LEU A 37 -16.12 -12.20 -2.11
CA LEU A 37 -15.41 -11.94 -0.86
C LEU A 37 -16.35 -11.69 0.31
N THR A 38 -17.50 -11.05 0.06
CA THR A 38 -18.53 -10.85 1.11
C THR A 38 -19.13 -12.18 1.54
N ASP A 39 -19.49 -13.03 0.58
CA ASP A 39 -20.04 -14.37 0.88
C ASP A 39 -19.02 -15.21 1.66
N HIS A 40 -17.77 -15.24 1.23
CA HIS A 40 -16.70 -15.94 1.91
C HIS A 40 -16.44 -15.40 3.32
N CYS A 41 -16.41 -14.08 3.48
CA CYS A 41 -16.26 -13.44 4.79
C CYS A 41 -17.35 -13.83 5.79
N LEU A 42 -18.59 -13.98 5.32
CA LEU A 42 -19.74 -14.28 6.18
C LEU A 42 -19.87 -15.78 6.52
N HIS A 43 -19.44 -16.67 5.64
CA HIS A 43 -19.73 -18.10 5.73
C HIS A 43 -18.49 -18.98 5.96
N SER A 44 -17.28 -18.50 5.64
CA SER A 44 -16.06 -19.29 5.82
C SER A 44 -15.66 -19.42 7.28
N SER A 45 -15.22 -20.61 7.65
CA SER A 45 -14.54 -20.90 8.92
C SER A 45 -13.02 -21.12 8.75
N GLU A 46 -12.52 -21.00 7.54
CA GLU A 46 -11.09 -21.20 7.27
C GLU A 46 -10.24 -20.11 7.92
N LYS A 47 -9.10 -20.51 8.50
CA LYS A 47 -8.12 -19.56 9.02
C LYS A 47 -7.51 -18.76 7.88
N GLY A 48 -7.46 -17.43 8.02
CA GLY A 48 -6.81 -16.53 7.09
C GLY A 48 -5.30 -16.37 7.34
N ILE A 49 -4.77 -17.05 8.36
CA ILE A 49 -3.36 -17.00 8.79
C ILE A 49 -2.78 -18.41 8.86
N THR A 50 -1.45 -18.49 8.95
CA THR A 50 -0.72 -19.77 9.04
C THR A 50 0.36 -19.71 10.12
N ASP A 51 0.68 -20.88 10.69
CA ASP A 51 1.85 -21.05 11.58
C ASP A 51 3.11 -21.49 10.81
N LYS A 52 3.04 -21.61 9.46
CA LYS A 52 4.19 -21.96 8.62
C LYS A 52 5.26 -20.88 8.73
N GLU A 53 6.47 -21.29 9.00
CA GLU A 53 7.64 -20.40 9.05
C GLU A 53 8.17 -20.17 7.62
N TYR A 54 8.26 -18.90 7.21
CA TYR A 54 8.83 -18.50 5.93
C TYR A 54 10.26 -17.99 6.07
N PHE A 55 10.56 -17.40 7.22
CA PHE A 55 11.87 -16.88 7.60
C PHE A 55 12.24 -17.42 8.96
N ALA A 56 13.49 -17.88 9.12
CA ALA A 56 13.96 -18.45 10.38
C ALA A 56 13.79 -17.45 11.55
N GLY A 57 12.93 -17.80 12.51
CA GLY A 57 12.67 -17.00 13.70
C GLY A 57 11.83 -15.73 13.50
N SER A 58 11.41 -15.40 12.26
CA SER A 58 10.61 -14.19 11.97
C SER A 58 9.30 -14.54 11.30
N LYS A 59 8.29 -13.73 11.55
CA LYS A 59 6.93 -13.86 10.99
C LYS A 59 6.72 -12.88 9.84
N VAL A 60 5.73 -13.19 9.00
CA VAL A 60 5.18 -12.26 8.02
C VAL A 60 3.89 -11.69 8.59
N VAL A 61 3.89 -10.39 8.85
CA VAL A 61 2.76 -9.64 9.41
C VAL A 61 2.20 -8.71 8.35
N VAL A 62 0.94 -8.93 7.95
CA VAL A 62 0.22 -7.96 7.11
C VAL A 62 -0.45 -6.93 8.00
N SER A 63 -0.22 -5.66 7.71
CA SER A 63 -0.65 -4.53 8.52
C SER A 63 -1.42 -3.49 7.72
N LEU A 64 -2.54 -3.06 8.27
CA LEU A 64 -3.35 -1.99 7.71
C LEU A 64 -3.98 -1.14 8.82
N THR A 65 -4.50 0.02 8.42
CA THR A 65 -5.32 0.90 9.27
C THR A 65 -6.53 1.37 8.49
N THR A 66 -7.59 1.75 9.19
CA THR A 66 -8.81 2.30 8.57
C THR A 66 -9.43 3.38 9.43
N TYR A 67 -10.27 4.22 8.83
CA TYR A 67 -10.95 5.29 9.52
C TYR A 67 -12.34 5.60 8.92
N GLY A 68 -13.20 6.22 9.73
CA GLY A 68 -14.50 6.70 9.29
C GLY A 68 -15.40 5.59 8.73
N LYS A 69 -16.06 5.86 7.61
CA LYS A 69 -16.96 4.91 6.95
C LYS A 69 -16.24 3.70 6.34
N ARG A 70 -14.94 3.81 6.05
CA ARG A 70 -14.13 2.71 5.53
C ARG A 70 -14.07 1.52 6.49
N LEU A 71 -14.31 1.74 7.79
CA LEU A 71 -14.43 0.66 8.79
C LEU A 71 -15.44 -0.42 8.38
N TYR A 72 -16.48 -0.07 7.60
CA TYR A 72 -17.51 -0.99 7.14
C TYR A 72 -17.16 -1.69 5.81
N GLU A 73 -16.12 -1.25 5.12
CA GLU A 73 -15.68 -1.78 3.83
C GLU A 73 -14.31 -2.49 3.91
N VAL A 74 -13.50 -2.20 4.93
CA VAL A 74 -12.13 -2.74 5.09
C VAL A 74 -12.07 -4.27 5.12
N TYR A 75 -13.19 -4.92 5.44
CA TYR A 75 -13.29 -6.39 5.43
C TYR A 75 -12.96 -6.98 4.06
N LEU A 76 -13.19 -6.26 2.96
CA LEU A 76 -12.87 -6.71 1.60
C LEU A 76 -11.36 -6.82 1.39
N SER A 77 -10.62 -5.79 1.81
CA SER A 77 -9.16 -5.79 1.77
C SER A 77 -8.59 -6.92 2.64
N ILE A 78 -9.12 -7.08 3.86
CA ILE A 78 -8.69 -8.14 4.79
C ILE A 78 -9.03 -9.52 4.22
N GLU A 79 -10.22 -9.70 3.65
CA GLU A 79 -10.63 -10.98 3.07
C GLU A 79 -9.73 -11.39 1.90
N SER A 80 -9.34 -10.44 1.04
CA SER A 80 -8.40 -10.70 -0.05
C SER A 80 -7.01 -11.16 0.44
N ILE A 81 -6.63 -10.76 1.66
CA ILE A 81 -5.41 -11.25 2.31
C ILE A 81 -5.60 -12.60 2.99
N MET A 82 -6.78 -12.86 3.54
CA MET A 82 -7.09 -14.17 4.15
C MET A 82 -7.15 -15.31 3.13
N GLU A 83 -7.42 -14.99 1.86
CA GLU A 83 -7.48 -15.95 0.73
C GLU A 83 -6.16 -16.05 -0.07
N GLN A 84 -5.04 -15.51 0.43
CA GLN A 84 -3.76 -15.58 -0.27
C GLN A 84 -3.26 -17.01 -0.45
N THR A 85 -2.59 -17.28 -1.58
CA THR A 85 -1.88 -18.55 -1.85
C THR A 85 -0.82 -18.82 -0.80
N MET A 86 -0.12 -17.77 -0.37
CA MET A 86 0.78 -17.78 0.78
C MET A 86 0.16 -16.94 1.91
N ARG A 87 -0.48 -17.59 2.87
CA ARG A 87 -1.13 -16.92 4.02
C ARG A 87 -0.08 -16.29 4.92
N PRO A 88 -0.26 -15.05 5.40
CA PRO A 88 0.64 -14.44 6.36
C PRO A 88 0.54 -15.13 7.74
N ASN A 89 1.54 -14.91 8.59
CA ASN A 89 1.50 -15.43 9.97
C ASN A 89 0.56 -14.60 10.86
N LYS A 90 0.37 -13.31 10.53
CA LYS A 90 -0.52 -12.39 11.23
C LYS A 90 -1.16 -11.41 10.25
N ILE A 91 -2.39 -11.02 10.56
CA ILE A 91 -3.07 -9.88 9.93
C ILE A 91 -3.48 -8.96 11.08
N VAL A 92 -3.01 -7.71 11.04
CA VAL A 92 -3.25 -6.72 12.10
C VAL A 92 -3.95 -5.50 11.54
N LEU A 93 -5.15 -5.23 12.04
CA LEU A 93 -5.88 -3.99 11.79
C LEU A 93 -5.69 -3.03 12.96
N TRP A 94 -5.06 -1.89 12.70
CA TRP A 94 -4.89 -0.82 13.66
C TRP A 94 -6.06 0.15 13.60
N LEU A 95 -6.73 0.36 14.73
CA LEU A 95 -7.85 1.27 14.88
C LEU A 95 -7.50 2.40 15.86
N SER A 96 -8.12 3.56 15.65
CA SER A 96 -8.02 4.67 16.62
C SER A 96 -8.54 4.25 18.00
N ASP A 97 -7.87 4.69 19.07
CA ASP A 97 -8.30 4.52 20.46
C ASP A 97 -9.73 5.01 20.71
N GLU A 98 -10.23 5.94 19.88
CA GLU A 98 -11.62 6.42 19.94
C GLU A 98 -12.67 5.34 19.64
N LEU A 99 -12.26 4.24 18.94
CA LEU A 99 -13.13 3.09 18.64
C LEU A 99 -13.07 2.01 19.72
N LYS A 100 -12.19 2.14 20.70
CA LYS A 100 -12.06 1.16 21.77
C LYS A 100 -13.35 1.04 22.57
N GLY A 101 -13.85 -0.20 22.68
CA GLY A 101 -15.11 -0.49 23.37
C GLY A 101 -16.39 -0.21 22.56
N LYS A 102 -16.26 0.31 21.32
CA LYS A 102 -17.41 0.42 20.39
C LYS A 102 -17.67 -0.90 19.66
N PRO A 103 -18.93 -1.18 19.28
CA PRO A 103 -19.24 -2.36 18.49
C PRO A 103 -18.52 -2.33 17.14
N LEU A 104 -17.87 -3.44 16.78
CA LEU A 104 -17.25 -3.62 15.48
C LEU A 104 -18.24 -4.23 14.47
N PRO A 105 -18.10 -3.98 13.16
CA PRO A 105 -18.88 -4.65 12.12
C PRO A 105 -18.84 -6.18 12.27
N MET A 106 -19.94 -6.84 11.96
CA MET A 106 -20.05 -8.31 12.03
C MET A 106 -19.02 -9.02 11.14
N THR A 107 -18.69 -8.44 9.99
CA THR A 107 -17.65 -8.91 9.09
C THR A 107 -16.27 -8.99 9.78
N LEU A 108 -15.88 -7.92 10.47
CA LEU A 108 -14.63 -7.91 11.24
C LEU A 108 -14.66 -8.90 12.41
N GLN A 109 -15.80 -9.05 13.09
CA GLN A 109 -15.94 -10.05 14.16
C GLN A 109 -15.79 -11.49 13.63
N GLY A 110 -16.30 -11.76 12.42
CA GLY A 110 -16.10 -13.03 11.72
C GLY A 110 -14.62 -13.26 11.38
N GLN A 111 -13.96 -12.26 10.83
CA GLN A 111 -12.55 -12.33 10.48
C GLN A 111 -11.63 -12.48 11.72
N MET A 112 -11.98 -11.88 12.86
CA MET A 112 -11.26 -12.10 14.13
C MET A 112 -11.24 -13.58 14.54
N LYS A 113 -12.33 -14.31 14.34
CA LYS A 113 -12.40 -15.76 14.62
C LYS A 113 -11.49 -16.57 13.68
N ARG A 114 -11.12 -16.00 12.55
CA ARG A 114 -10.29 -16.59 11.50
C ARG A 114 -8.84 -16.11 11.53
N GLY A 115 -8.47 -15.27 12.51
CA GLY A 115 -7.07 -14.86 12.73
C GLY A 115 -6.77 -13.38 12.55
N LEU A 116 -7.77 -12.52 12.26
CA LEU A 116 -7.55 -11.07 12.29
C LEU A 116 -7.30 -10.61 13.73
N GLU A 117 -6.21 -9.90 13.94
CA GLU A 117 -5.89 -9.21 15.18
C GLU A 117 -6.26 -7.73 15.06
N ILE A 118 -7.10 -7.21 15.98
CA ILE A 118 -7.43 -5.79 16.06
C ILE A 118 -6.66 -5.18 17.23
N ARG A 119 -5.92 -4.12 16.95
CA ARG A 119 -5.19 -3.33 17.94
C ARG A 119 -5.64 -1.88 17.91
N TYR A 120 -5.61 -1.25 19.07
CA TYR A 120 -5.99 0.16 19.23
C TYR A 120 -4.75 1.00 19.51
N CYS A 121 -4.73 2.22 18.96
CA CYS A 121 -3.62 3.15 19.09
C CYS A 121 -4.07 4.59 18.89
N LYS A 122 -3.20 5.54 19.22
CA LYS A 122 -3.38 6.94 18.84
C LYS A 122 -3.40 7.04 17.31
N ASP A 123 -4.37 7.76 16.76
CA ASP A 123 -4.43 8.04 15.33
C ASP A 123 -3.27 8.97 14.91
N ILE A 124 -2.42 8.44 14.04
CA ILE A 124 -1.35 9.16 13.33
C ILE A 124 -1.54 9.07 11.81
N ARG A 125 -2.81 8.98 11.37
CA ARG A 125 -3.22 8.88 9.95
C ARG A 125 -2.67 7.61 9.28
N SER A 126 -2.30 7.69 7.99
CA SER A 126 -1.76 6.55 7.23
C SER A 126 -0.45 5.97 7.78
N TYR A 127 0.29 6.73 8.58
CA TYR A 127 1.48 6.25 9.30
C TYR A 127 1.19 5.09 10.25
N THR A 128 -0.03 5.03 10.77
CA THR A 128 -0.50 4.06 11.76
C THR A 128 -0.18 2.62 11.35
N LYS A 129 -0.41 2.26 10.09
CA LYS A 129 -0.23 0.89 9.59
C LYS A 129 1.20 0.38 9.73
N LEU A 130 2.22 1.22 9.56
CA LEU A 130 3.62 0.78 9.65
C LEU A 130 4.28 1.13 10.99
N ILE A 131 4.13 2.34 11.50
CA ILE A 131 4.82 2.80 12.73
C ILE A 131 4.50 1.91 13.93
N TYR A 132 3.22 1.58 14.14
CA TYR A 132 2.85 0.71 15.26
C TYR A 132 3.23 -0.75 15.02
N SER A 133 3.23 -1.22 13.79
CA SER A 133 3.66 -2.57 13.47
C SER A 133 5.16 -2.76 13.67
N LEU A 134 6.00 -1.80 13.26
CA LEU A 134 7.44 -1.82 13.53
C LEU A 134 7.76 -1.84 15.04
N LYS A 135 6.96 -1.11 15.84
CA LYS A 135 7.11 -1.12 17.32
C LYS A 135 6.66 -2.43 17.95
N ALA A 136 5.60 -3.03 17.43
CA ALA A 136 5.01 -4.24 18.02
C ALA A 136 5.70 -5.54 17.56
N PHE A 137 6.34 -5.51 16.40
CA PHE A 137 6.94 -6.66 15.71
C PHE A 137 8.32 -6.28 15.14
N PRO A 138 9.29 -5.87 15.99
CA PRO A 138 10.55 -5.30 15.51
C PRO A 138 11.42 -6.29 14.71
N ASP A 139 11.27 -7.59 14.95
CA ASP A 139 12.03 -8.65 14.33
C ASP A 139 11.26 -9.42 13.25
N ASP A 140 10.05 -8.95 12.92
CA ASP A 140 9.19 -9.57 11.91
C ASP A 140 9.19 -8.79 10.59
N PHE A 141 8.86 -9.47 9.51
CA PHE A 141 8.61 -8.85 8.19
C PHE A 141 7.23 -8.22 8.19
N ILE A 142 7.15 -6.93 7.81
CA ILE A 142 5.88 -6.20 7.74
C ILE A 142 5.49 -5.99 6.29
N ILE A 143 4.30 -6.42 5.91
CA ILE A 143 3.67 -6.06 4.64
C ILE A 143 2.58 -5.03 4.95
N THR A 144 2.73 -3.81 4.43
CA THR A 144 1.67 -2.80 4.53
C THR A 144 0.74 -2.89 3.33
N ILE A 145 -0.55 -2.73 3.60
CA ILE A 145 -1.62 -2.65 2.62
C ILE A 145 -2.58 -1.50 2.94
N ASP A 146 -3.41 -1.12 1.97
CA ASP A 146 -4.44 -0.09 2.15
C ASP A 146 -5.82 -0.72 2.39
N ASP A 147 -6.71 0.03 3.02
CA ASP A 147 -8.04 -0.41 3.48
C ASP A 147 -9.14 -0.35 2.41
N ASP A 148 -8.80 0.20 1.24
CA ASP A 148 -9.70 0.44 0.11
C ASP A 148 -9.30 -0.33 -1.16
N ILE A 149 -8.47 -1.37 -1.01
CA ILE A 149 -7.94 -2.17 -2.11
C ILE A 149 -8.28 -3.65 -1.93
N ILE A 150 -8.76 -4.31 -2.97
CA ILE A 150 -8.85 -5.77 -3.06
C ILE A 150 -7.59 -6.27 -3.75
N TYR A 151 -6.77 -7.03 -3.04
CA TYR A 151 -5.48 -7.51 -3.52
C TYR A 151 -5.59 -8.82 -4.29
N HIS A 152 -4.69 -9.01 -5.26
CA HIS A 152 -4.55 -10.28 -5.97
C HIS A 152 -4.13 -11.40 -5.01
N PHE A 153 -4.54 -12.63 -5.31
CA PHE A 153 -4.38 -13.79 -4.44
C PHE A 153 -2.93 -14.22 -4.18
N ASP A 154 -1.95 -13.70 -4.89
CA ASP A 154 -0.53 -14.05 -4.80
C ASP A 154 0.36 -12.88 -4.31
N LEU A 155 -0.22 -11.81 -3.77
CA LEU A 155 0.52 -10.65 -3.28
C LEU A 155 1.60 -11.03 -2.27
N VAL A 156 1.21 -11.76 -1.21
CA VAL A 156 2.12 -12.13 -0.12
C VAL A 156 3.21 -13.06 -0.65
N GLU A 157 2.84 -14.02 -1.49
CA GLU A 157 3.77 -14.98 -2.10
C GLU A 157 4.82 -14.27 -2.96
N ASN A 158 4.40 -13.34 -3.81
CA ASN A 158 5.31 -12.61 -4.69
C ASN A 158 6.28 -11.73 -3.91
N LEU A 159 5.82 -11.02 -2.89
CA LEU A 159 6.66 -10.18 -2.04
C LEU A 159 7.68 -11.01 -1.24
N VAL A 160 7.23 -12.11 -0.61
CA VAL A 160 8.08 -12.97 0.20
C VAL A 160 9.11 -13.68 -0.67
N ASN A 161 8.72 -14.26 -1.80
CA ASN A 161 9.63 -14.93 -2.71
C ASN A 161 10.65 -13.96 -3.32
N SER A 162 10.26 -12.72 -3.64
CA SER A 162 11.19 -11.71 -4.12
C SER A 162 12.28 -11.41 -3.09
N TYR A 163 11.91 -11.27 -1.82
CA TYR A 163 12.89 -11.07 -0.75
C TYR A 163 13.78 -12.30 -0.52
N LEU A 164 13.24 -13.51 -0.57
CA LEU A 164 14.01 -14.75 -0.42
C LEU A 164 15.04 -14.94 -1.54
N ASN A 165 14.70 -14.51 -2.76
CA ASN A 165 15.59 -14.61 -3.91
C ASN A 165 16.70 -13.56 -3.93
N ASP A 166 16.42 -12.36 -3.43
CA ASP A 166 17.38 -11.25 -3.39
C ASP A 166 17.12 -10.39 -2.13
N PRO A 167 17.72 -10.75 -0.98
CA PRO A 167 17.48 -10.08 0.29
C PRO A 167 18.13 -8.68 0.35
N ALA A 168 17.86 -7.96 1.46
CA ALA A 168 18.38 -6.63 1.77
C ALA A 168 17.74 -5.45 1.02
N HIS A 169 16.62 -5.68 0.34
CA HIS A 169 15.83 -4.63 -0.32
C HIS A 169 14.39 -4.61 0.23
N VAL A 170 13.77 -3.43 0.19
CA VAL A 170 12.34 -3.29 0.41
C VAL A 170 11.62 -3.53 -0.92
N TYR A 171 10.66 -4.45 -0.92
CA TYR A 171 9.93 -4.87 -2.11
C TYR A 171 8.55 -4.23 -2.18
N CYS A 172 8.19 -3.75 -3.36
CA CYS A 172 6.86 -3.19 -3.61
C CYS A 172 6.32 -3.60 -4.98
N ASN A 173 5.00 -3.73 -5.07
CA ASN A 173 4.35 -4.02 -6.34
C ASN A 173 4.21 -2.80 -7.25
N ARG A 174 4.27 -1.60 -6.69
CA ARG A 174 4.06 -0.35 -7.42
C ARG A 174 5.03 0.71 -6.93
N MET A 175 5.69 1.38 -7.87
CA MET A 175 6.63 2.45 -7.55
C MET A 175 6.63 3.53 -8.63
N ARG A 176 7.27 4.64 -8.34
CA ARG A 176 7.60 5.68 -9.30
C ARG A 176 9.09 5.87 -9.38
N LYS A 177 9.61 6.19 -10.57
CA LYS A 177 11.02 6.58 -10.72
C LYS A 177 11.17 8.05 -10.39
N VAL A 178 11.89 8.35 -9.32
CA VAL A 178 12.28 9.71 -8.96
C VAL A 178 13.04 10.34 -10.13
N LYS A 179 12.70 11.58 -10.46
CA LYS A 179 13.39 12.34 -11.51
C LYS A 179 13.96 13.62 -10.94
N LEU A 180 15.23 13.85 -11.29
CA LEU A 180 15.91 15.11 -11.04
C LEU A 180 16.04 15.89 -12.34
N SER A 181 16.05 17.21 -12.23
CA SER A 181 16.37 18.13 -13.31
C SER A 181 17.89 18.17 -13.56
N SER A 182 18.34 18.93 -14.58
CA SER A 182 19.78 19.12 -14.88
C SER A 182 20.56 19.78 -13.74
N ASP A 183 19.90 20.59 -12.94
CA ASP A 183 20.44 21.27 -11.74
C ASP A 183 20.22 20.44 -10.45
N GLN A 184 19.92 19.15 -10.59
CA GLN A 184 19.78 18.17 -9.52
C GLN A 184 18.62 18.43 -8.53
N ALA A 185 17.65 19.26 -8.90
CA ALA A 185 16.42 19.44 -8.12
C ALA A 185 15.36 18.39 -8.48
N LEU A 186 14.46 18.07 -7.54
CA LEU A 186 13.33 17.19 -7.81
C LEU A 186 12.42 17.78 -8.89
N LEU A 187 12.12 16.98 -9.92
CA LEU A 187 11.02 17.29 -10.82
C LEU A 187 9.67 17.03 -10.13
N PRO A 188 8.59 17.72 -10.57
CA PRO A 188 7.25 17.49 -10.02
C PRO A 188 6.87 15.99 -9.98
N TYR A 189 6.26 15.54 -8.90
CA TYR A 189 5.86 14.15 -8.67
C TYR A 189 5.05 13.56 -9.84
N GLN A 190 4.22 14.37 -10.48
CA GLN A 190 3.43 13.94 -11.65
C GLN A 190 4.30 13.59 -12.86
N ASN A 191 5.52 14.09 -12.94
CA ASN A 191 6.48 13.80 -14.02
C ASN A 191 7.26 12.50 -13.78
N TRP A 192 7.13 11.89 -12.60
CA TRP A 192 7.78 10.63 -12.28
C TRP A 192 7.04 9.47 -12.96
N ASN A 193 7.77 8.66 -13.70
CA ASN A 193 7.16 7.52 -14.38
C ASN A 193 6.64 6.50 -13.34
N LEU A 194 5.41 6.05 -13.56
CA LEU A 194 4.91 4.87 -12.88
C LEU A 194 5.64 3.64 -13.41
N VAL A 195 6.16 2.83 -12.51
CA VAL A 195 6.86 1.59 -12.82
C VAL A 195 6.20 0.46 -12.06
N ILE A 196 5.89 -0.61 -12.75
CA ILE A 196 5.20 -1.79 -12.22
C ILE A 196 6.06 -3.06 -12.26
N SER A 197 7.25 -2.98 -12.87
CA SER A 197 8.28 -4.01 -12.80
C SER A 197 9.61 -3.34 -13.03
N ASP A 198 10.52 -3.47 -12.08
CA ASP A 198 11.90 -3.01 -12.22
C ASP A 198 12.78 -3.94 -11.39
N ASP A 199 13.67 -4.65 -12.05
CA ASP A 199 14.52 -5.64 -11.42
C ASP A 199 15.72 -5.01 -10.70
N ASP A 200 15.99 -3.71 -10.93
CA ASP A 200 17.10 -3.02 -10.31
C ASP A 200 16.72 -2.35 -9.00
N ALA A 201 17.40 -2.72 -7.92
CA ALA A 201 17.28 -2.03 -6.64
C ALA A 201 17.94 -0.64 -6.73
N SER A 202 17.19 0.43 -6.38
CA SER A 202 17.67 1.80 -6.57
C SER A 202 17.06 2.76 -5.55
N PHE A 203 17.82 3.81 -5.20
CA PHE A 203 17.28 4.96 -4.48
C PHE A 203 16.32 5.80 -5.35
N TYR A 204 16.36 5.64 -6.67
CA TYR A 204 15.37 6.25 -7.56
C TYR A 204 14.02 5.54 -7.55
N ASN A 205 13.88 4.40 -6.89
CA ASN A 205 12.63 3.68 -6.76
C ASN A 205 11.83 4.21 -5.56
N PHE A 206 10.89 5.10 -5.84
CA PHE A 206 9.94 5.60 -4.84
C PHE A 206 8.77 4.62 -4.71
N LEU A 207 8.72 3.91 -3.59
CA LEU A 207 7.61 2.99 -3.27
C LEU A 207 6.28 3.73 -3.15
N THR A 208 5.18 3.07 -3.51
CA THR A 208 3.81 3.54 -3.26
C THR A 208 3.01 2.48 -2.53
N GLY A 209 2.43 2.82 -1.38
CA GLY A 209 1.78 1.89 -0.45
C GLY A 209 0.62 1.11 -1.05
N VAL A 210 -0.09 1.70 -2.00
CA VAL A 210 -1.30 1.13 -2.61
C VAL A 210 -1.10 -0.29 -3.19
N GLY A 211 0.08 -0.61 -3.70
CA GLY A 211 0.38 -1.93 -4.27
C GLY A 211 0.74 -3.02 -3.26
N GLY A 212 0.91 -2.67 -1.99
CA GLY A 212 1.53 -3.51 -0.99
C GLY A 212 3.06 -3.40 -0.97
N VAL A 213 3.63 -3.27 0.22
CA VAL A 213 5.08 -3.09 0.43
C VAL A 213 5.56 -4.01 1.54
N LEU A 214 6.62 -4.78 1.27
CA LEU A 214 7.28 -5.64 2.25
C LEU A 214 8.53 -4.95 2.80
N TYR A 215 8.54 -4.74 4.11
CA TYR A 215 9.65 -4.22 4.90
C TYR A 215 10.29 -5.36 5.71
N PHE A 216 11.59 -5.53 5.60
CA PHE A 216 12.33 -6.52 6.37
C PHE A 216 12.74 -5.95 7.74
N PRO A 217 13.03 -6.80 8.74
CA PRO A 217 13.43 -6.35 10.08
C PRO A 217 14.62 -5.39 10.03
N HIS A 218 14.55 -4.31 10.81
CA HIS A 218 15.61 -3.30 10.93
C HIS A 218 15.98 -2.54 9.65
N CYS A 219 15.11 -2.53 8.63
CA CYS A 219 15.34 -1.75 7.40
C CYS A 219 15.32 -0.22 7.61
N PHE A 220 14.96 0.25 8.80
CA PHE A 220 14.92 1.67 9.17
C PHE A 220 15.86 1.97 10.34
N THR A 221 16.32 3.21 10.41
CA THR A 221 16.89 3.78 11.63
C THR A 221 15.77 4.16 12.63
N SER A 222 16.13 4.50 13.87
CA SER A 222 15.17 4.98 14.87
C SER A 222 14.44 6.27 14.48
N GLU A 223 14.98 7.03 13.51
CA GLU A 223 14.37 8.26 13.02
C GLU A 223 13.00 8.02 12.37
N VAL A 224 12.72 6.83 11.88
CA VAL A 224 11.39 6.45 11.35
C VAL A 224 10.27 6.72 12.34
N PHE A 225 10.55 6.66 13.65
CA PHE A 225 9.59 6.88 14.74
C PHE A 225 9.45 8.34 15.18
N ASN A 226 10.12 9.29 14.52
CA ASN A 226 10.09 10.71 14.87
C ASN A 226 8.77 11.37 14.43
N GLU A 227 7.72 11.14 15.25
CA GLU A 227 6.35 11.64 14.97
C GLU A 227 6.33 13.16 14.75
N LYS A 228 7.10 13.91 15.54
CA LYS A 228 7.17 15.37 15.39
C LYS A 228 7.66 15.77 13.99
N MET A 229 8.63 15.05 13.47
CA MET A 229 9.21 15.35 12.15
C MET A 229 8.27 14.96 11.02
N PHE A 230 7.74 13.74 10.99
CA PHE A 230 6.85 13.36 9.88
C PHE A 230 5.54 14.17 9.89
N MET A 231 5.00 14.51 11.05
CA MET A 231 3.83 15.39 11.13
C MET A 231 4.13 16.85 10.73
N SER A 232 5.37 17.29 10.83
CA SER A 232 5.80 18.62 10.40
C SER A 232 6.12 18.70 8.91
N LEU A 233 6.87 17.71 8.38
CA LEU A 233 7.41 17.75 7.01
C LEU A 233 6.46 17.17 5.97
N CYS A 234 5.80 16.05 6.30
CA CYS A 234 4.95 15.32 5.35
C CYS A 234 3.69 14.70 6.00
N PRO A 235 2.82 15.51 6.66
CA PRO A 235 1.70 14.99 7.46
C PRO A 235 0.67 14.16 6.70
N TYR A 236 0.70 14.13 5.37
CA TYR A 236 -0.22 13.42 4.50
C TYR A 236 0.47 12.48 3.50
N GLY A 237 1.78 12.27 3.64
CA GLY A 237 2.61 11.49 2.72
C GLY A 237 3.44 10.45 3.46
N ASP A 238 2.81 9.41 4.00
CA ASP A 238 3.50 8.31 4.66
C ASP A 238 4.50 7.62 3.73
N ASP A 239 4.15 7.39 2.46
CA ASP A 239 5.08 6.86 1.45
C ASP A 239 6.34 7.73 1.31
N ILE A 240 6.19 9.07 1.38
CA ILE A 240 7.32 10.01 1.30
C ILE A 240 8.26 9.81 2.49
N TRP A 241 7.69 9.71 3.69
CA TRP A 241 8.47 9.49 4.90
C TRP A 241 9.19 8.16 4.89
N PHE A 242 8.47 7.07 4.65
CA PHE A 242 9.06 5.74 4.66
C PHE A 242 10.15 5.59 3.60
N TYR A 243 9.91 6.08 2.39
CA TYR A 243 10.96 6.11 1.36
C TYR A 243 12.19 6.91 1.82
N ALA A 244 11.99 8.11 2.38
CA ALA A 244 13.08 8.95 2.87
C ALA A 244 13.89 8.25 3.97
N MET A 245 13.23 7.57 4.89
CA MET A 245 13.89 6.83 5.98
C MET A 245 14.65 5.59 5.48
N LEU A 246 14.20 4.95 4.40
CA LEU A 246 14.97 3.89 3.73
C LEU A 246 16.23 4.46 3.07
N VAL A 247 16.11 5.54 2.30
CA VAL A 247 17.28 6.22 1.70
C VAL A 247 18.28 6.65 2.77
N LEU A 248 17.81 7.21 3.88
CA LEU A 248 18.65 7.62 5.01
C LEU A 248 19.41 6.44 5.65
N ASN A 249 18.80 5.25 5.64
CA ASN A 249 19.41 4.02 6.14
C ASN A 249 20.24 3.26 5.07
N GLY A 250 20.39 3.81 3.86
CA GLY A 250 21.10 3.15 2.76
C GLY A 250 20.35 1.94 2.16
N VAL A 251 19.06 1.79 2.45
CA VAL A 251 18.22 0.69 1.97
C VAL A 251 17.52 1.08 0.68
N LYS A 252 17.70 0.28 -0.37
CA LYS A 252 17.08 0.49 -1.68
C LYS A 252 15.72 -0.19 -1.76
N CYS A 253 14.85 0.40 -2.59
CA CYS A 253 13.58 -0.22 -2.97
C CYS A 253 13.74 -0.98 -4.29
N LYS A 254 12.97 -2.07 -4.43
CA LYS A 254 12.94 -2.90 -5.62
C LYS A 254 11.51 -3.28 -5.96
N GLY A 255 11.18 -3.26 -7.26
CA GLY A 255 9.93 -3.82 -7.75
C GLY A 255 9.97 -5.34 -7.80
N ILE A 256 8.84 -6.00 -7.72
CA ILE A 256 8.80 -7.45 -7.91
C ILE A 256 9.03 -7.80 -9.39
N PRO A 257 9.89 -8.80 -9.69
CA PRO A 257 10.35 -9.09 -11.05
C PRO A 257 9.24 -9.45 -12.04
N GLN A 258 8.17 -10.05 -11.56
CA GLN A 258 7.08 -10.57 -12.42
C GLN A 258 6.07 -9.52 -12.81
N GLY A 259 6.40 -8.25 -12.62
CA GLY A 259 5.62 -7.11 -13.06
C GLY A 259 4.13 -7.33 -12.88
N LEU A 260 3.50 -6.42 -12.31
CA LEU A 260 2.09 -6.48 -12.08
C LEU A 260 1.33 -6.68 -13.37
N HIS A 261 0.78 -7.87 -13.54
CA HIS A 261 -0.27 -8.06 -14.50
C HIS A 261 -1.32 -6.97 -14.27
N LYS A 262 -1.85 -6.39 -15.35
CA LYS A 262 -3.03 -5.52 -15.25
C LYS A 262 -4.07 -6.25 -14.40
N GLY A 263 -4.43 -5.69 -13.23
CA GLY A 263 -5.40 -6.30 -12.33
C GLY A 263 -4.84 -6.95 -11.07
N PHE A 264 -3.66 -6.56 -10.60
CA PHE A 264 -3.11 -7.07 -9.33
C PHE A 264 -3.83 -6.53 -8.08
N TYR A 265 -4.65 -5.52 -8.23
CA TYR A 265 -5.58 -5.02 -7.22
C TYR A 265 -6.76 -4.29 -7.87
N TYR A 266 -7.83 -4.16 -7.12
CA TYR A 266 -9.02 -3.39 -7.52
C TYR A 266 -9.28 -2.32 -6.46
N ASP A 267 -9.43 -1.08 -6.91
CA ASP A 267 -9.83 0.04 -6.05
C ASP A 267 -11.28 -0.14 -5.60
N ASN A 268 -11.54 -0.03 -4.30
CA ASN A 268 -12.89 0.04 -3.79
C ASN A 268 -13.45 1.46 -4.00
N GLU A 269 -14.15 1.68 -5.10
CA GLU A 269 -14.70 3.00 -5.45
C GLU A 269 -15.62 3.57 -4.36
N ASN A 270 -16.31 2.73 -3.59
CA ASN A 270 -17.16 3.17 -2.48
C ASN A 270 -16.37 3.78 -1.31
N ALA A 271 -15.08 3.49 -1.23
CA ALA A 271 -14.16 4.01 -0.21
C ALA A 271 -13.34 5.22 -0.70
N GLN A 272 -13.33 5.52 -2.02
CA GLN A 272 -12.44 6.51 -2.64
C GLN A 272 -12.91 7.96 -2.49
N ASP A 273 -14.18 8.25 -2.17
CA ASP A 273 -14.70 9.62 -2.02
C ASP A 273 -14.02 10.43 -0.89
N ILE A 274 -13.34 9.75 0.04
CA ILE A 274 -12.49 10.35 1.07
C ILE A 274 -10.99 10.07 0.82
N GLY A 275 -10.63 9.72 -0.41
CA GLY A 275 -9.25 9.39 -0.78
C GLY A 275 -8.30 10.60 -0.72
N LEU A 276 -7.07 10.36 -0.29
CA LEU A 276 -6.02 11.39 -0.20
C LEU A 276 -5.51 11.83 -1.58
N VAL A 277 -5.77 11.07 -2.62
CA VAL A 277 -5.25 11.28 -3.99
C VAL A 277 -5.58 12.66 -4.55
N ASN A 278 -6.80 13.14 -4.34
CA ASN A 278 -7.25 14.43 -4.83
C ASN A 278 -6.44 15.61 -4.25
N ASN A 279 -6.08 15.51 -2.98
CA ASN A 279 -5.32 16.55 -2.30
C ASN A 279 -3.81 16.39 -2.48
N ASN A 280 -3.31 15.16 -2.46
CA ASN A 280 -1.87 14.88 -2.48
C ASN A 280 -1.28 14.99 -3.89
N VAL A 281 -1.95 14.44 -4.88
CA VAL A 281 -1.45 14.43 -6.27
C VAL A 281 -1.93 15.67 -7.04
N TRP A 282 -3.25 15.93 -7.07
CA TRP A 282 -3.82 17.03 -7.86
C TRP A 282 -3.63 18.40 -7.19
N GLY A 283 -3.48 18.46 -5.87
CA GLY A 283 -3.22 19.69 -5.11
C GLY A 283 -1.73 20.03 -4.92
N ASN A 284 -0.79 19.39 -5.64
CA ASN A 284 0.67 19.57 -5.52
C ASN A 284 1.23 19.36 -4.10
N ARG A 285 0.47 18.74 -3.21
CA ARG A 285 0.87 18.56 -1.81
C ARG A 285 2.07 17.61 -1.69
N ASN A 286 2.16 16.60 -2.57
CA ASN A 286 3.30 15.69 -2.61
C ASN A 286 4.60 16.43 -2.92
N ASP A 287 4.60 17.38 -3.86
CA ASP A 287 5.81 18.13 -4.23
C ASP A 287 6.34 18.97 -3.06
N VAL A 288 5.43 19.61 -2.33
CA VAL A 288 5.78 20.39 -1.13
C VAL A 288 6.38 19.51 -0.04
N GLN A 289 5.75 18.36 0.24
CA GLN A 289 6.20 17.42 1.26
C GLN A 289 7.51 16.73 0.88
N LEU A 290 7.65 16.28 -0.39
CA LEU A 290 8.90 15.72 -0.91
C LEU A 290 10.05 16.70 -0.75
N LYS A 291 9.85 17.96 -1.20
CA LYS A 291 10.89 18.97 -1.08
C LYS A 291 11.28 19.21 0.39
N ALA A 292 10.30 19.32 1.29
CA ALA A 292 10.56 19.55 2.71
C ALA A 292 11.38 18.41 3.33
N VAL A 293 11.07 17.15 3.01
CA VAL A 293 11.79 15.98 3.53
C VAL A 293 13.18 15.85 2.91
N PHE A 294 13.31 16.04 1.60
CA PHE A 294 14.59 15.97 0.89
C PHE A 294 15.55 17.05 1.36
N ASP A 295 15.09 18.29 1.51
CA ASP A 295 15.92 19.41 2.00
C ASP A 295 16.36 19.19 3.46
N HIS A 296 15.46 18.65 4.30
CA HIS A 296 15.76 18.43 5.73
C HIS A 296 16.84 17.36 5.96
N TYR A 297 16.77 16.25 5.19
CA TYR A 297 17.66 15.10 5.36
C TYR A 297 18.78 15.01 4.30
N ASP A 298 18.91 16.00 3.42
CA ASP A 298 19.90 16.05 2.31
C ASP A 298 19.89 14.76 1.45
N LEU A 299 18.68 14.29 1.10
CA LEU A 299 18.53 13.03 0.39
C LEU A 299 18.99 13.07 -1.08
N TYR A 300 19.18 14.27 -1.63
CA TYR A 300 19.73 14.47 -2.98
C TYR A 300 21.09 13.80 -3.16
N LYS A 301 21.92 13.84 -2.12
CA LYS A 301 23.28 13.28 -2.15
C LYS A 301 23.26 11.77 -2.48
N ALA A 302 22.40 10.99 -1.81
CA ALA A 302 22.30 9.55 -2.06
C ALA A 302 21.90 9.23 -3.52
N LEU A 303 20.97 10.00 -4.10
CA LEU A 303 20.56 9.82 -5.48
C LEU A 303 21.68 10.20 -6.47
N ILE A 304 22.40 11.29 -6.20
CA ILE A 304 23.49 11.76 -7.07
C ILE A 304 24.67 10.78 -7.04
N GLU A 305 25.03 10.28 -5.87
CA GLU A 305 26.11 9.29 -5.69
C GLU A 305 25.78 7.96 -6.37
N GLU A 306 24.52 7.53 -6.39
CA GLU A 306 24.12 6.31 -7.11
C GLU A 306 24.22 6.44 -8.62
N LYS A 307 24.06 7.67 -9.15
CA LYS A 307 24.11 7.93 -10.60
C LYS A 307 25.53 7.95 -11.18
N ASN A 308 26.53 8.22 -10.34
CA ASN A 308 27.94 8.32 -10.72
C ASN A 308 28.66 6.98 -10.56
#